data_7ed749efa2243682c8aaf77414f0b15a
#
_entry.id   7ed749efa2243682c8aaf77414f0b15a
#
_cell.length_a   1.000
_cell.length_b   1.000
_cell.length_c   1.000
_cell.angle_alpha   90.00
_cell.angle_beta   90.00
_cell.angle_gamma   90.00
#
_symmetry.space_group_name_H-M   'P 1'
#
loop_
_entity.id
_entity.type
_entity.pdbx_description
1 polymer ?
#
loop_
_entity_poly.entity_id
_entity_poly.type
_entity_poly.pdbx_seq_one_letter_code
_entity_poly.pdbx_strand_id
1 'polypeptide(L)'
;IAYFSLDNPTTIDTILYLYVIVWAGRLGIFLFRRINKDGKDERFDKAKKKFFWFLQYWMGQAAWVVFTAGASILAILSPVEAELEVIAFIGIFLWWSGFLIEVISDYQKRKFRETSDPKTEFISTGLWGRSRHPNYFGEITLWVGMAVISLSSLSGVEYVTAIVSPVFVYFLLVKLEGVPMLERIADERYGELSDYQEYKANTPCLLYTSDAADDEERV
;
A
#
# COMPACT_ATOMS: atom_id res chain seq x y z
N ILE A 1 13.43 -16.34 4.35
CA ILE A 1 14.07 -17.17 5.42
C ILE A 1 12.97 -17.99 6.09
N ALA A 2 11.90 -17.40 6.70
CA ALA A 2 10.84 -18.13 7.40
C ALA A 2 10.30 -19.34 6.61
N TYR A 3 9.91 -19.14 5.36
CA TYR A 3 9.39 -20.23 4.51
C TYR A 3 10.42 -21.37 4.29
N PHE A 4 11.69 -21.03 4.10
CA PHE A 4 12.74 -22.03 3.86
C PHE A 4 13.25 -22.72 5.13
N SER A 5 12.76 -22.34 6.31
CA SER A 5 13.03 -23.07 7.56
C SER A 5 11.98 -24.13 7.87
N LEU A 6 10.96 -24.27 7.04
CA LEU A 6 9.93 -25.30 7.19
C LEU A 6 10.35 -26.61 6.52
N ASP A 7 10.21 -27.73 7.23
CA ASP A 7 10.43 -29.06 6.67
C ASP A 7 9.30 -29.45 5.69
N ASN A 8 8.05 -29.10 6.02
CA ASN A 8 6.86 -29.41 5.24
C ASN A 8 5.93 -28.20 5.15
N PRO A 9 6.18 -27.24 4.22
CA PRO A 9 5.32 -26.08 4.07
C PRO A 9 3.91 -26.47 3.59
N THR A 10 2.90 -25.90 4.21
CA THR A 10 1.50 -26.05 3.79
C THR A 10 1.20 -25.25 2.51
N THR A 11 0.02 -25.48 1.92
CA THR A 11 -0.46 -24.69 0.79
C THR A 11 -0.61 -23.21 1.18
N ILE A 12 -1.09 -22.92 2.39
CA ILE A 12 -1.24 -21.56 2.92
C ILE A 12 0.12 -20.85 3.02
N ASP A 13 1.14 -21.53 3.58
CA ASP A 13 2.49 -20.97 3.70
C ASP A 13 3.07 -20.61 2.34
N THR A 14 2.86 -21.49 1.35
CA THR A 14 3.31 -21.28 -0.03
C THR A 14 2.60 -20.08 -0.66
N ILE A 15 1.29 -19.93 -0.47
CA ILE A 15 0.50 -18.80 -0.97
C ILE A 15 1.02 -17.48 -0.34
N LEU A 16 1.13 -17.42 0.99
CA LEU A 16 1.60 -16.25 1.70
C LEU A 16 3.01 -15.85 1.24
N TYR A 17 3.92 -16.81 1.12
CA TYR A 17 5.27 -16.57 0.62
C TYR A 17 5.27 -16.00 -0.80
N LEU A 18 4.55 -16.64 -1.73
CA LEU A 18 4.49 -16.19 -3.13
C LEU A 18 3.88 -14.81 -3.26
N TYR A 19 2.84 -14.50 -2.49
CA TYR A 19 2.19 -13.19 -2.53
C TYR A 19 3.11 -12.06 -2.04
N VAL A 20 3.87 -12.30 -0.98
CA VAL A 20 4.91 -11.35 -0.54
C VAL A 20 5.97 -11.15 -1.63
N ILE A 21 6.44 -12.22 -2.28
CA ILE A 21 7.44 -12.14 -3.36
C ILE A 21 6.90 -11.37 -4.57
N VAL A 22 5.67 -11.64 -4.99
CA VAL A 22 5.04 -10.96 -6.14
C VAL A 22 4.88 -9.46 -5.84
N TRP A 23 4.37 -9.12 -4.64
CA TRP A 23 4.23 -7.73 -4.21
C TRP A 23 5.58 -7.02 -4.12
N ALA A 24 6.54 -7.60 -3.42
CA ALA A 24 7.88 -7.02 -3.24
C ALA A 24 8.64 -6.89 -4.57
N GLY A 25 8.53 -7.89 -5.45
CA GLY A 25 9.14 -7.87 -6.78
C GLY A 25 8.56 -6.74 -7.65
N ARG A 26 7.22 -6.58 -7.64
CA ARG A 26 6.56 -5.48 -8.34
C ARG A 26 7.01 -4.12 -7.81
N LEU A 27 6.98 -3.92 -6.49
CA LEU A 27 7.39 -2.68 -5.86
C LEU A 27 8.87 -2.38 -6.15
N GLY A 28 9.74 -3.37 -6.04
CA GLY A 28 11.16 -3.24 -6.34
C GLY A 28 11.42 -2.84 -7.79
N ILE A 29 10.76 -3.49 -8.76
CA ILE A 29 10.86 -3.15 -10.19
C ILE A 29 10.35 -1.72 -10.44
N PHE A 30 9.22 -1.33 -9.82
CA PHE A 30 8.67 0.00 -9.95
C PHE A 30 9.64 1.08 -9.44
N LEU A 31 10.19 0.90 -8.23
CA LEU A 31 11.15 1.83 -7.64
C LEU A 31 12.45 1.89 -8.45
N PHE A 32 12.97 0.75 -8.89
CA PHE A 32 14.18 0.69 -9.71
C PHE A 32 14.01 1.47 -11.03
N ARG A 33 12.89 1.26 -11.72
CA ARG A 33 12.59 1.99 -12.96
C ARG A 33 12.44 3.48 -12.73
N ARG A 34 11.81 3.87 -11.62
CA ARG A 34 11.65 5.26 -11.22
C ARG A 34 12.99 5.94 -10.97
N ILE A 35 13.86 5.32 -10.15
CA ILE A 35 15.19 5.87 -9.84
C ILE A 35 16.05 5.99 -11.11
N ASN A 36 16.00 5.01 -12.00
CA ASN A 36 16.75 5.08 -13.27
C ASN A 36 16.25 6.21 -14.19
N LYS A 37 14.94 6.54 -14.14
CA LYS A 37 14.39 7.65 -14.92
C LYS A 37 14.72 9.01 -14.30
N ASP A 38 14.59 9.13 -12.98
CA ASP A 38 14.72 10.40 -12.25
C ASP A 38 16.19 10.71 -11.87
N GLY A 39 17.11 9.74 -12.05
CA GLY A 39 18.55 9.86 -11.85
C GLY A 39 19.02 9.80 -10.40
N LYS A 40 18.23 10.21 -9.42
CA LYS A 40 18.52 10.10 -7.98
C LYS A 40 17.26 10.16 -7.12
N ASP A 41 17.36 9.65 -5.91
CA ASP A 41 16.32 9.79 -4.89
C ASP A 41 16.77 10.83 -3.84
N GLU A 42 16.26 12.04 -3.95
CA GLU A 42 16.63 13.18 -3.08
C GLU A 42 16.17 13.00 -1.62
N ARG A 43 15.22 12.09 -1.37
CA ARG A 43 14.72 11.81 -0.01
C ARG A 43 15.83 11.36 0.92
N PHE A 44 16.84 10.67 0.39
CA PHE A 44 17.98 10.14 1.17
C PHE A 44 19.10 11.17 1.37
N ASP A 45 19.14 12.26 0.65
CA ASP A 45 20.27 13.20 0.67
C ASP A 45 20.48 13.86 2.05
N LYS A 46 19.38 14.07 2.80
CA LYS A 46 19.46 14.59 4.18
C LYS A 46 19.88 13.50 5.16
N ALA A 47 19.36 12.27 5.01
CA ALA A 47 19.64 11.16 5.90
C ALA A 47 21.10 10.67 5.78
N LYS A 48 21.68 10.65 4.59
CA LYS A 48 23.07 10.22 4.33
C LYS A 48 24.13 11.08 5.01
N LYS A 49 23.80 12.32 5.38
CA LYS A 49 24.78 13.26 5.96
C LYS A 49 25.11 13.01 7.42
N LYS A 50 24.29 12.26 8.16
CA LYS A 50 24.47 11.99 9.59
C LYS A 50 24.15 10.54 9.90
N PHE A 51 25.09 9.81 10.51
CA PHE A 51 24.94 8.39 10.83
C PHE A 51 23.66 8.04 11.59
N PHE A 52 23.32 8.78 12.64
CA PHE A 52 22.11 8.52 13.42
C PHE A 52 20.82 8.72 12.62
N TRP A 53 20.74 9.72 11.73
CA TRP A 53 19.60 9.91 10.84
C TRP A 53 19.47 8.78 9.81
N PHE A 54 20.62 8.33 9.30
CA PHE A 54 20.65 7.20 8.38
C PHE A 54 20.21 5.90 9.06
N LEU A 55 20.73 5.63 10.27
CA LEU A 55 20.35 4.48 11.08
C LEU A 55 18.84 4.52 11.41
N GLN A 56 18.33 5.65 11.90
CA GLN A 56 16.91 5.82 12.23
C GLN A 56 16.02 5.57 11.02
N TYR A 57 16.41 6.05 9.85
CA TYR A 57 15.69 5.83 8.61
C TYR A 57 15.59 4.33 8.27
N TRP A 58 16.71 3.60 8.36
CA TRP A 58 16.72 2.17 8.07
C TRP A 58 16.00 1.34 9.13
N MET A 59 16.09 1.73 10.40
CA MET A 59 15.31 1.10 11.48
C MET A 59 13.80 1.31 11.24
N GLY A 60 13.40 2.50 10.79
CA GLY A 60 12.02 2.76 10.39
C GLY A 60 11.56 1.87 9.23
N GLN A 61 12.40 1.67 8.21
CA GLN A 61 12.12 0.76 7.11
C GLN A 61 12.00 -0.70 7.57
N ALA A 62 12.87 -1.15 8.46
CA ALA A 62 12.79 -2.50 9.03
C ALA A 62 11.50 -2.69 9.85
N ALA A 63 11.15 -1.71 10.69
CA ALA A 63 9.89 -1.71 11.44
C ALA A 63 8.67 -1.75 10.49
N TRP A 64 8.72 -0.98 9.41
CA TRP A 64 7.68 -1.01 8.38
C TRP A 64 7.46 -2.43 7.84
N VAL A 65 8.52 -3.10 7.40
CA VAL A 65 8.43 -4.47 6.88
C VAL A 65 7.84 -5.42 7.92
N VAL A 66 8.30 -5.33 9.18
CA VAL A 66 7.82 -6.18 10.28
C VAL A 66 6.32 -5.96 10.55
N PHE A 67 5.87 -4.71 10.66
CA PHE A 67 4.46 -4.43 10.92
C PHE A 67 3.56 -4.76 9.71
N THR A 68 4.03 -4.55 8.50
CA THR A 68 3.26 -4.84 7.29
C THR A 68 3.14 -6.36 7.05
N ALA A 69 4.26 -7.09 7.09
CA ALA A 69 4.30 -8.53 6.80
C ALA A 69 4.18 -9.42 8.03
N GLY A 70 4.05 -8.86 9.23
CA GLY A 70 4.12 -9.58 10.49
C GLY A 70 3.10 -10.71 10.60
N ALA A 71 1.85 -10.48 10.22
CA ALA A 71 0.82 -11.52 10.21
C ALA A 71 1.21 -12.72 9.33
N SER A 72 1.70 -12.45 8.12
CA SER A 72 2.11 -13.50 7.18
C SER A 72 3.36 -14.23 7.66
N ILE A 73 4.31 -13.53 8.26
CA ILE A 73 5.53 -14.16 8.81
C ILE A 73 5.18 -15.09 9.97
N LEU A 74 4.31 -14.66 10.89
CA LEU A 74 3.88 -15.48 12.02
C LEU A 74 3.01 -16.65 11.55
N ALA A 75 2.13 -16.46 10.58
CA ALA A 75 1.34 -17.52 10.00
C ALA A 75 2.23 -18.63 9.38
N ILE A 76 3.27 -18.26 8.62
CA ILE A 76 4.24 -19.20 8.03
C ILE A 76 5.06 -19.92 9.12
N LEU A 77 5.35 -19.29 10.24
CA LEU A 77 6.11 -19.87 11.35
C LEU A 77 5.23 -20.62 12.36
N SER A 78 3.92 -20.56 12.21
CA SER A 78 2.95 -21.21 13.10
C SER A 78 3.04 -22.72 12.98
N PRO A 79 2.95 -23.48 14.10
CA PRO A 79 2.87 -24.92 14.06
C PRO A 79 1.48 -25.44 13.65
N VAL A 80 0.54 -24.56 13.36
CA VAL A 80 -0.83 -24.93 12.94
C VAL A 80 -0.80 -25.37 11.48
N GLU A 81 -1.13 -26.63 11.23
CA GLU A 81 -1.34 -27.15 9.87
C GLU A 81 -2.66 -26.61 9.31
N ALA A 82 -2.54 -25.49 8.58
CA ALA A 82 -3.71 -24.81 8.02
C ALA A 82 -4.14 -25.43 6.70
N GLU A 83 -5.43 -25.65 6.56
CA GLU A 83 -6.08 -26.06 5.32
C GLU A 83 -6.67 -24.87 4.57
N LEU A 84 -6.92 -25.04 3.27
CA LEU A 84 -7.59 -24.04 2.44
C LEU A 84 -9.10 -24.01 2.76
N GLU A 85 -9.46 -23.27 3.77
CA GLU A 85 -10.86 -23.01 4.13
C GLU A 85 -11.44 -21.79 3.37
N VAL A 86 -12.77 -21.60 3.51
CA VAL A 86 -13.49 -20.48 2.87
C VAL A 86 -12.85 -19.13 3.17
N ILE A 87 -12.35 -18.94 4.40
CA ILE A 87 -11.71 -17.68 4.81
C ILE A 87 -10.43 -17.40 3.99
N ALA A 88 -9.64 -18.43 3.69
CA ALA A 88 -8.46 -18.31 2.87
C ALA A 88 -8.82 -17.87 1.43
N PHE A 89 -9.88 -18.43 0.84
CA PHE A 89 -10.36 -18.02 -0.49
C PHE A 89 -10.85 -16.56 -0.51
N ILE A 90 -11.52 -16.10 0.55
CA ILE A 90 -11.89 -14.68 0.70
C ILE A 90 -10.62 -13.81 0.70
N GLY A 91 -9.61 -14.18 1.48
CA GLY A 91 -8.35 -13.45 1.54
C GLY A 91 -7.61 -13.45 0.20
N ILE A 92 -7.58 -14.57 -0.52
CA ILE A 92 -7.01 -14.68 -1.88
C ILE A 92 -7.73 -13.74 -2.84
N PHE A 93 -9.07 -13.72 -2.82
CA PHE A 93 -9.86 -12.81 -3.65
C PHE A 93 -9.57 -11.33 -3.34
N LEU A 94 -9.50 -10.96 -2.07
CA LEU A 94 -9.15 -9.60 -1.63
C LEU A 94 -7.74 -9.22 -2.10
N TRP A 95 -6.78 -10.14 -1.95
CA TRP A 95 -5.41 -9.88 -2.36
C TRP A 95 -5.31 -9.60 -3.87
N TRP A 96 -5.89 -10.46 -4.69
CA TRP A 96 -5.88 -10.26 -6.15
C TRP A 96 -6.63 -9.00 -6.57
N SER A 97 -7.77 -8.72 -5.94
CA SER A 97 -8.55 -7.50 -6.22
C SER A 97 -7.72 -6.25 -5.90
N GLY A 98 -7.11 -6.19 -4.72
CA GLY A 98 -6.25 -5.09 -4.31
C GLY A 98 -5.03 -4.93 -5.22
N PHE A 99 -4.35 -6.02 -5.52
CA PHE A 99 -3.18 -6.03 -6.40
C PHE A 99 -3.51 -5.54 -7.82
N LEU A 100 -4.61 -5.99 -8.40
CA LEU A 100 -5.05 -5.54 -9.73
C LEU A 100 -5.43 -4.07 -9.75
N ILE A 101 -6.17 -3.59 -8.72
CA ILE A 101 -6.50 -2.17 -8.59
C ILE A 101 -5.22 -1.33 -8.54
N GLU A 102 -4.24 -1.72 -7.74
CA GLU A 102 -2.97 -1.01 -7.62
C GLU A 102 -2.18 -0.99 -8.93
N VAL A 103 -2.02 -2.15 -9.59
CA VAL A 103 -1.30 -2.26 -10.87
C VAL A 103 -1.96 -1.44 -11.96
N ILE A 104 -3.30 -1.50 -12.08
CA ILE A 104 -4.06 -0.76 -13.10
C ILE A 104 -3.97 0.75 -12.82
N SER A 105 -4.09 1.17 -11.56
CA SER A 105 -3.99 2.59 -11.19
C SER A 105 -2.62 3.17 -11.51
N ASP A 106 -1.55 2.46 -11.16
CA ASP A 106 -0.19 2.88 -11.45
C ASP A 106 0.08 2.91 -12.97
N TYR A 107 -0.47 1.95 -13.73
CA TYR A 107 -0.39 1.94 -15.19
C TYR A 107 -1.10 3.15 -15.79
N GLN A 108 -2.34 3.44 -15.36
CA GLN A 108 -3.12 4.59 -15.84
C GLN A 108 -2.38 5.90 -15.56
N LYS A 109 -1.85 6.08 -14.34
CA LYS A 109 -1.10 7.27 -13.95
C LYS A 109 0.19 7.44 -14.75
N ARG A 110 0.90 6.34 -14.98
CA ARG A 110 2.12 6.37 -15.81
C ARG A 110 1.80 6.77 -17.25
N LYS A 111 0.80 6.10 -17.87
CA LYS A 111 0.39 6.40 -19.25
C LYS A 111 -0.08 7.85 -19.39
N PHE A 112 -0.86 8.35 -18.45
CA PHE A 112 -1.28 9.75 -18.43
C PHE A 112 -0.07 10.70 -18.41
N ARG A 113 0.91 10.45 -17.55
CA ARG A 113 2.13 11.29 -17.44
C ARG A 113 3.03 11.27 -18.68
N GLU A 114 2.88 10.32 -19.59
CA GLU A 114 3.63 10.25 -20.84
C GLU A 114 3.13 11.25 -21.88
N THR A 115 1.87 11.68 -21.77
CA THR A 115 1.18 12.52 -22.78
C THR A 115 0.69 13.86 -22.22
N SER A 116 0.63 14.03 -20.91
CA SER A 116 0.06 15.21 -20.23
C SER A 116 1.13 16.22 -19.81
N ASP A 117 0.75 17.50 -19.76
CA ASP A 117 1.56 18.54 -19.12
C ASP A 117 1.41 18.47 -17.59
N PRO A 118 2.50 18.12 -16.87
CA PRO A 118 2.44 17.95 -15.41
C PRO A 118 2.20 19.26 -14.65
N LYS A 119 2.18 20.42 -15.32
CA LYS A 119 1.92 21.72 -14.68
C LYS A 119 0.44 22.10 -14.68
N THR A 120 -0.30 21.63 -15.66
CA THR A 120 -1.68 22.07 -15.91
C THR A 120 -2.68 20.91 -15.95
N GLU A 121 -2.20 19.68 -16.09
CA GLU A 121 -3.06 18.51 -16.25
C GLU A 121 -2.90 17.52 -15.11
N PHE A 122 -4.02 17.05 -14.59
CA PHE A 122 -4.11 16.01 -13.55
C PHE A 122 -4.98 14.85 -14.03
N ILE A 123 -4.70 13.65 -13.53
CA ILE A 123 -5.47 12.46 -13.88
C ILE A 123 -6.80 12.41 -13.12
N SER A 124 -7.92 12.32 -13.86
CA SER A 124 -9.27 12.21 -13.33
C SER A 124 -10.11 11.12 -14.01
N THR A 125 -9.46 10.25 -14.80
CA THR A 125 -10.15 9.21 -15.60
C THR A 125 -9.86 7.80 -15.10
N GLY A 126 -10.69 6.83 -15.52
CA GLY A 126 -10.52 5.43 -15.12
C GLY A 126 -10.73 5.22 -13.63
N LEU A 127 -9.80 4.55 -12.94
CA LEU A 127 -9.87 4.36 -11.49
C LEU A 127 -9.68 5.67 -10.73
N TRP A 128 -8.94 6.63 -11.28
CA TRP A 128 -8.72 7.95 -10.71
C TRP A 128 -9.97 8.86 -10.75
N GLY A 129 -10.95 8.52 -11.57
CA GLY A 129 -12.27 9.17 -11.52
C GLY A 129 -13.21 8.62 -10.44
N ARG A 130 -12.81 7.54 -9.76
CA ARG A 130 -13.58 6.92 -8.67
C ARG A 130 -12.96 7.09 -7.30
N SER A 131 -11.66 7.38 -7.26
CA SER A 131 -10.87 7.63 -6.07
C SER A 131 -9.68 8.50 -6.43
N ARG A 132 -9.30 9.44 -5.56
CA ARG A 132 -8.09 10.26 -5.75
C ARG A 132 -6.80 9.48 -5.49
N HIS A 133 -6.88 8.36 -4.75
CA HIS A 133 -5.76 7.48 -4.45
C HIS A 133 -6.11 5.99 -4.61
N PRO A 134 -6.52 5.56 -5.83
CA PRO A 134 -6.97 4.18 -6.05
C PRO A 134 -5.86 3.14 -5.86
N ASN A 135 -4.61 3.51 -6.10
CA ASN A 135 -3.45 2.65 -5.83
C ASN A 135 -3.27 2.38 -4.33
N TYR A 136 -3.51 3.38 -3.46
CA TYR A 136 -3.45 3.17 -2.00
C TYR A 136 -4.62 2.32 -1.49
N PHE A 137 -5.80 2.50 -2.07
CA PHE A 137 -6.92 1.61 -1.80
C PHE A 137 -6.58 0.15 -2.17
N GLY A 138 -5.96 -0.06 -3.33
CA GLY A 138 -5.46 -1.37 -3.76
C GLY A 138 -4.46 -1.96 -2.77
N GLU A 139 -3.46 -1.19 -2.37
CA GLU A 139 -2.44 -1.59 -1.40
C GLU A 139 -3.05 -2.00 -0.05
N ILE A 140 -3.95 -1.19 0.52
CA ILE A 140 -4.65 -1.51 1.77
C ILE A 140 -5.46 -2.80 1.62
N THR A 141 -6.20 -2.93 0.51
CA THR A 141 -7.04 -4.11 0.24
C THR A 141 -6.22 -5.39 0.14
N LEU A 142 -5.06 -5.36 -0.53
CA LEU A 142 -4.20 -6.54 -0.62
C LEU A 142 -3.64 -6.95 0.75
N TRP A 143 -3.28 -6.00 1.62
CA TRP A 143 -2.80 -6.32 2.98
C TRP A 143 -3.91 -6.80 3.90
N VAL A 144 -5.15 -6.33 3.72
CA VAL A 144 -6.33 -6.97 4.34
C VAL A 144 -6.46 -8.41 3.86
N GLY A 145 -6.30 -8.66 2.56
CA GLY A 145 -6.30 -10.02 1.99
C GLY A 145 -5.23 -10.92 2.61
N MET A 146 -3.98 -10.43 2.74
CA MET A 146 -2.89 -11.14 3.42
C MET A 146 -3.24 -11.48 4.86
N ALA A 147 -3.78 -10.52 5.60
CA ALA A 147 -4.20 -10.72 6.99
C ALA A 147 -5.30 -11.79 7.10
N VAL A 148 -6.29 -11.75 6.21
CA VAL A 148 -7.40 -12.73 6.18
C VAL A 148 -6.89 -14.14 5.86
N ILE A 149 -5.96 -14.32 4.90
CA ILE A 149 -5.33 -15.62 4.64
C ILE A 149 -4.59 -16.11 5.88
N SER A 150 -3.84 -15.22 6.55
CA SER A 150 -3.04 -15.55 7.73
C SER A 150 -3.89 -16.07 8.91
N LEU A 151 -5.18 -15.69 9.00
CA LEU A 151 -6.08 -16.16 10.06
C LEU A 151 -6.21 -17.70 10.10
N SER A 152 -6.00 -18.37 8.96
CA SER A 152 -6.06 -19.84 8.90
C SER A 152 -4.95 -20.54 9.69
N SER A 153 -3.80 -19.86 9.88
CA SER A 153 -2.62 -20.42 10.56
C SER A 153 -2.32 -19.76 11.92
N LEU A 154 -2.97 -18.66 12.24
CA LEU A 154 -2.74 -17.94 13.50
C LEU A 154 -3.57 -18.52 14.65
N SER A 155 -3.08 -18.35 15.88
CA SER A 155 -3.75 -18.82 17.09
C SER A 155 -3.59 -17.82 18.25
N GLY A 156 -4.53 -17.84 19.19
CA GLY A 156 -4.44 -17.07 20.43
C GLY A 156 -4.13 -15.60 20.22
N VAL A 157 -3.05 -15.11 20.83
CA VAL A 157 -2.62 -13.69 20.75
C VAL A 157 -2.11 -13.29 19.37
N GLU A 158 -1.73 -14.25 18.53
CA GLU A 158 -1.21 -13.97 17.19
C GLU A 158 -2.26 -13.33 16.27
N TYR A 159 -3.56 -13.55 16.52
CA TYR A 159 -4.64 -12.86 15.78
C TYR A 159 -4.54 -11.32 15.83
N VAL A 160 -3.90 -10.78 16.85
CA VAL A 160 -3.66 -9.32 16.94
C VAL A 160 -2.84 -8.84 15.75
N THR A 161 -1.90 -9.65 15.26
CA THR A 161 -1.04 -9.26 14.12
C THR A 161 -1.81 -9.16 12.81
N ALA A 162 -2.87 -9.97 12.63
CA ALA A 162 -3.75 -9.87 11.48
C ALA A 162 -4.53 -8.54 11.44
N ILE A 163 -4.78 -7.93 12.60
CA ILE A 163 -5.39 -6.59 12.71
C ILE A 163 -4.32 -5.51 12.53
N VAL A 164 -3.18 -5.66 13.20
CA VAL A 164 -2.10 -4.66 13.19
C VAL A 164 -1.57 -4.41 11.78
N SER A 165 -1.38 -5.44 10.97
CA SER A 165 -0.82 -5.32 9.62
C SER A 165 -1.61 -4.35 8.72
N PRO A 166 -2.88 -4.57 8.39
CA PRO A 166 -3.64 -3.67 7.52
C PRO A 166 -3.91 -2.30 8.16
N VAL A 167 -4.10 -2.23 9.48
CA VAL A 167 -4.26 -0.96 10.20
C VAL A 167 -3.00 -0.12 10.12
N PHE A 168 -1.83 -0.73 10.25
CA PHE A 168 -0.55 -0.05 10.11
C PHE A 168 -0.37 0.51 8.69
N VAL A 169 -0.65 -0.30 7.66
CA VAL A 169 -0.57 0.13 6.25
C VAL A 169 -1.54 1.28 5.99
N TYR A 170 -2.78 1.18 6.45
CA TYR A 170 -3.75 2.26 6.35
C TYR A 170 -3.24 3.54 7.01
N PHE A 171 -2.79 3.46 8.27
CA PHE A 171 -2.33 4.63 9.01
C PHE A 171 -1.13 5.30 8.33
N LEU A 172 -0.19 4.50 7.84
CA LEU A 172 0.99 4.97 7.15
C LEU A 172 0.65 5.70 5.85
N LEU A 173 -0.18 5.10 5.01
CA LEU A 173 -0.53 5.64 3.69
C LEU A 173 -1.50 6.83 3.80
N VAL A 174 -2.47 6.76 4.73
CA VAL A 174 -3.59 7.72 4.77
C VAL A 174 -3.34 8.86 5.76
N LYS A 175 -2.62 8.61 6.86
CA LYS A 175 -2.47 9.60 7.94
C LYS A 175 -1.06 10.18 8.06
N LEU A 176 0.00 9.40 7.83
CA LEU A 176 1.36 9.87 8.09
C LEU A 176 2.00 10.56 6.88
N GLU A 177 2.21 9.87 5.77
CA GLU A 177 3.05 10.39 4.69
C GLU A 177 2.40 10.31 3.30
N GLY A 178 1.56 9.33 3.04
CA GLY A 178 1.07 9.06 1.68
C GLY A 178 0.11 10.14 1.19
N VAL A 179 -1.15 10.04 1.60
CA VAL A 179 -2.23 10.93 1.16
C VAL A 179 -1.96 12.40 1.52
N PRO A 180 -1.63 12.78 2.79
CA PRO A 180 -1.50 14.19 3.13
C PRO A 180 -0.43 14.91 2.32
N MET A 181 0.70 14.23 2.05
CA MET A 181 1.78 14.79 1.23
C MET A 181 1.35 14.95 -0.23
N LEU A 182 0.67 13.96 -0.80
CA LEU A 182 0.25 13.98 -2.21
C LEU A 182 -0.87 15.00 -2.46
N GLU A 183 -1.85 15.09 -1.55
CA GLU A 183 -2.92 16.09 -1.61
C GLU A 183 -2.32 17.50 -1.55
N ARG A 184 -1.42 17.77 -0.60
CA ARG A 184 -0.73 19.07 -0.53
C ARG A 184 0.01 19.42 -1.83
N ILE A 185 0.77 18.48 -2.39
CA ILE A 185 1.49 18.71 -3.65
C ILE A 185 0.52 18.95 -4.80
N ALA A 186 -0.61 18.27 -4.82
CA ALA A 186 -1.63 18.46 -5.84
C ALA A 186 -2.34 19.80 -5.67
N ASP A 187 -2.67 20.21 -4.46
CA ASP A 187 -3.25 21.53 -4.15
C ASP A 187 -2.31 22.68 -4.51
N GLU A 188 -1.01 22.58 -4.16
CA GLU A 188 0.00 23.58 -4.55
C GLU A 188 0.15 23.72 -6.07
N ARG A 189 -0.11 22.63 -6.82
CA ARG A 189 0.08 22.60 -8.27
C ARG A 189 -1.17 22.95 -9.07
N TYR A 190 -2.31 22.45 -8.63
CA TYR A 190 -3.57 22.51 -9.38
C TYR A 190 -4.70 23.23 -8.66
N GLY A 191 -4.47 23.68 -7.41
CA GLY A 191 -5.53 24.26 -6.57
C GLY A 191 -6.24 25.49 -7.15
N GLU A 192 -5.61 26.21 -8.07
CA GLU A 192 -6.22 27.36 -8.77
C GLU A 192 -7.10 26.94 -9.97
N LEU A 193 -7.04 25.68 -10.40
CA LEU A 193 -7.81 25.19 -11.53
C LEU A 193 -9.23 24.82 -11.08
N SER A 194 -10.26 25.40 -11.69
CA SER A 194 -11.68 25.12 -11.42
C SER A 194 -11.99 23.61 -11.57
N ASP A 195 -11.47 23.01 -12.62
CA ASP A 195 -11.69 21.59 -12.92
C ASP A 195 -11.08 20.67 -11.88
N TYR A 196 -9.94 21.05 -11.27
CA TYR A 196 -9.35 20.30 -10.17
C TYR A 196 -10.17 20.44 -8.88
N GLN A 197 -10.68 21.63 -8.57
CA GLN A 197 -11.54 21.84 -7.42
C GLN A 197 -12.84 21.03 -7.54
N GLU A 198 -13.45 21.03 -8.72
CA GLU A 198 -14.63 20.20 -9.00
C GLU A 198 -14.32 18.70 -8.87
N TYR A 199 -13.18 18.24 -9.43
CA TYR A 199 -12.73 16.86 -9.28
C TYR A 199 -12.53 16.49 -7.81
N LYS A 200 -11.87 17.35 -7.05
CA LYS A 200 -11.58 17.11 -5.62
C LYS A 200 -12.86 17.06 -4.78
N ALA A 201 -13.84 17.91 -5.08
CA ALA A 201 -15.13 17.93 -4.39
C ALA A 201 -15.99 16.70 -4.71
N ASN A 202 -15.92 16.18 -5.94
CA ASN A 202 -16.78 15.08 -6.40
C ASN A 202 -16.13 13.69 -6.32
N THR A 203 -14.82 13.60 -6.06
CA THR A 203 -14.10 12.32 -6.04
C THR A 203 -13.55 12.04 -4.64
N PRO A 204 -14.00 10.96 -3.97
CA PRO A 204 -13.54 10.62 -2.63
C PRO A 204 -12.03 10.34 -2.60
N CYS A 205 -11.40 10.63 -1.48
CA CYS A 205 -9.97 10.39 -1.26
C CYS A 205 -9.61 8.90 -1.42
N LEU A 206 -10.34 8.02 -0.72
CA LEU A 206 -10.39 6.58 -0.92
C LEU A 206 -11.83 6.19 -1.24
N LEU A 207 -12.07 5.01 -1.82
CA LEU A 207 -13.36 4.58 -2.38
C LEU A 207 -14.59 4.71 -1.44
N TYR A 208 -14.40 4.99 -0.13
CA TYR A 208 -15.48 5.09 0.86
C TYR A 208 -15.22 6.09 2.01
N THR A 209 -14.33 7.04 1.86
CA THR A 209 -14.27 8.14 2.83
C THR A 209 -15.15 9.26 2.31
N SER A 210 -16.34 9.39 2.85
CA SER A 210 -17.13 10.62 2.73
C SER A 210 -16.30 11.72 3.38
N ASP A 211 -15.89 12.72 2.63
CA ASP A 211 -15.23 13.93 3.13
C ASP A 211 -16.19 14.81 3.98
N ALA A 212 -17.37 14.28 4.31
CA ALA A 212 -18.37 14.93 5.17
C ALA A 212 -17.91 15.17 6.62
N ALA A 213 -16.75 14.63 7.02
CA ALA A 213 -16.19 14.88 8.34
C ALA A 213 -15.35 16.16 8.43
N ASP A 214 -14.86 16.69 7.30
CA ASP A 214 -14.05 17.91 7.28
C ASP A 214 -14.88 19.19 7.16
N ASP A 215 -16.17 19.09 6.83
CA ASP A 215 -17.08 20.26 6.76
C ASP A 215 -17.64 20.68 8.13
N GLU A 216 -17.59 19.83 9.15
CA GLU A 216 -18.03 20.20 10.51
C GLU A 216 -17.00 21.03 11.31
N GLU A 217 -15.74 21.09 10.88
CA GLU A 217 -14.72 21.96 11.51
C GLU A 217 -14.63 23.37 10.89
N ARG A 218 -15.45 23.71 9.91
CA ARG A 218 -15.46 25.03 9.24
C ARG A 218 -16.66 25.93 9.55
N VAL A 219 -17.35 25.67 10.66
CA VAL A 219 -18.40 26.58 11.15
C VAL A 219 -17.95 27.29 12.41
#